data_2276c85c08388a4e8f0f3140e3c4974a
#
_entry.id   2276c85c08388a4e8f0f3140e3c4974a
#
_cell.length_a   1.000
_cell.length_b   1.000
_cell.length_c   1.000
_cell.angle_alpha   90.00
_cell.angle_beta   90.00
_cell.angle_gamma   90.00
#
_symmetry.space_group_name_H-M   'P 1'
#
loop_
_entity.id
_entity.type
_entity.pdbx_description
1 polymer ?
#
loop_
_entity_poly.entity_id
_entity_poly.type
_entity_poly.pdbx_seq_one_letter_code
_entity_poly.pdbx_strand_id
1 'polypeptide(L)'
;DKVSENVFNDFKTALFSRSLKEAFFSQSKWFNTYADKNANSEETKHKLLSNLVDKNLIVTVPDPKKDPNAIGVNVSFSAETPKEAQDVLSAYIQFVNQWVVIQNKKDFLADISVVRGSLEIQKNKIKQDAENARQIQLENLTTALNIAKSAGIKDYSKSLSGNISLLEVSLGDTRVPSTDSKLSDGTYLFMLGEQYLQAQVNTLKNASLVYPLNYYNIEKQANLLSALEKKVEKEGAVSGYYYLSEPDYPVIKDKPQKGLIIVIGFIIGLMISSFIILLSSLIQSTKKR
;
A
#
# COMPACT_ATOMS: atom_id res chain seq x y z
N ASP A 1 13.92 -6.44 9.14
CA ASP A 1 13.10 -6.35 7.93
C ASP A 1 12.00 -5.31 8.06
N LYS A 2 12.22 -4.15 7.40
CA LYS A 2 11.31 -2.99 7.47
C LYS A 2 9.86 -3.31 7.07
N VAL A 3 9.64 -4.26 6.18
CA VAL A 3 8.30 -4.62 5.70
C VAL A 3 7.50 -5.34 6.77
N SER A 4 8.11 -6.28 7.49
CA SER A 4 7.44 -6.99 8.58
C SER A 4 7.15 -6.08 9.77
N GLU A 5 8.04 -5.11 10.03
CA GLU A 5 7.83 -4.09 11.06
C GLU A 5 6.66 -3.16 10.73
N ASN A 6 6.53 -2.74 9.46
CA ASN A 6 5.42 -1.92 9.02
C ASN A 6 4.09 -2.66 9.16
N VAL A 7 4.00 -3.91 8.69
CA VAL A 7 2.76 -4.71 8.80
C VAL A 7 2.37 -4.92 10.26
N PHE A 8 3.33 -5.16 11.16
CA PHE A 8 3.05 -5.27 12.59
C PHE A 8 2.58 -3.95 13.20
N ASN A 9 3.17 -2.82 12.80
CA ASN A 9 2.72 -1.50 13.26
C ASN A 9 1.30 -1.17 12.78
N ASP A 10 0.95 -1.54 11.55
CA ASP A 10 -0.40 -1.41 11.03
C ASP A 10 -1.39 -2.30 11.80
N PHE A 11 -1.00 -3.55 12.07
CA PHE A 11 -1.78 -4.46 12.90
C PHE A 11 -1.99 -3.90 14.32
N LYS A 12 -0.92 -3.42 14.94
CA LYS A 12 -0.99 -2.76 16.24
C LYS A 12 -1.95 -1.57 16.23
N THR A 13 -1.84 -0.69 15.23
CA THR A 13 -2.72 0.48 15.10
C THR A 13 -4.17 0.07 14.88
N ALA A 14 -4.41 -0.94 14.06
CA ALA A 14 -5.72 -1.48 13.77
C ALA A 14 -6.41 -2.08 15.02
N LEU A 15 -5.65 -2.74 15.90
CA LEU A 15 -6.17 -3.26 17.18
C LEU A 15 -6.78 -2.17 18.07
N PHE A 16 -6.25 -0.95 18.03
CA PHE A 16 -6.79 0.18 18.80
C PHE A 16 -7.96 0.86 18.11
N SER A 17 -8.22 0.59 16.84
CA SER A 17 -9.25 1.27 16.07
C SER A 17 -10.65 0.97 16.60
N ARG A 18 -11.33 2.02 17.11
CA ARG A 18 -12.73 1.92 17.54
C ARG A 18 -13.65 1.44 16.43
N SER A 19 -13.46 1.99 15.22
CA SER A 19 -14.27 1.61 14.04
C SER A 19 -14.14 0.14 13.68
N LEU A 20 -12.92 -0.44 13.80
CA LEU A 20 -12.72 -1.87 13.55
C LEU A 20 -13.33 -2.74 14.66
N LYS A 21 -13.27 -2.31 15.91
CA LYS A 21 -13.98 -2.99 17.01
C LYS A 21 -15.49 -3.01 16.78
N GLU A 22 -16.06 -1.85 16.41
CA GLU A 22 -17.49 -1.73 16.08
C GLU A 22 -17.87 -2.60 14.87
N ALA A 23 -17.05 -2.59 13.80
CA ALA A 23 -17.26 -3.42 12.62
C ALA A 23 -17.22 -4.91 12.95
N PHE A 24 -16.25 -5.34 13.76
CA PHE A 24 -16.14 -6.72 14.20
C PHE A 24 -17.41 -7.19 14.94
N PHE A 25 -17.84 -6.44 15.96
CA PHE A 25 -19.04 -6.84 16.71
C PHE A 25 -20.30 -6.79 15.85
N SER A 26 -20.47 -5.76 15.03
CA SER A 26 -21.66 -5.62 14.15
C SER A 26 -21.80 -6.78 13.15
N GLN A 27 -20.71 -7.40 12.74
CA GLN A 27 -20.69 -8.56 11.84
C GLN A 27 -20.68 -9.90 12.59
N SER A 28 -20.45 -9.88 13.90
CA SER A 28 -20.30 -11.07 14.73
C SER A 28 -21.63 -11.75 15.01
N LYS A 29 -21.73 -13.06 14.73
CA LYS A 29 -22.87 -13.87 15.12
C LYS A 29 -23.04 -13.90 16.65
N TRP A 30 -21.92 -13.90 17.39
CA TRP A 30 -21.93 -13.85 18.83
C TRP A 30 -22.63 -12.57 19.34
N PHE A 31 -22.28 -11.41 18.81
CA PHE A 31 -22.88 -10.14 19.20
C PHE A 31 -24.39 -10.12 18.90
N ASN A 32 -24.82 -10.59 17.74
CA ASN A 32 -26.23 -10.65 17.41
C ASN A 32 -27.00 -11.50 18.42
N THR A 33 -26.51 -12.70 18.75
CA THR A 33 -27.11 -13.56 19.77
C THR A 33 -27.10 -12.92 21.17
N TYR A 34 -26.03 -12.22 21.52
CA TYR A 34 -25.90 -11.49 22.77
C TYR A 34 -26.85 -10.30 22.86
N ALA A 35 -26.97 -9.54 21.79
CA ALA A 35 -27.87 -8.38 21.71
C ALA A 35 -29.33 -8.81 21.73
N ASP A 36 -29.72 -9.87 21.06
CA ASP A 36 -31.09 -10.43 21.07
C ASP A 36 -31.55 -10.85 22.49
N LYS A 37 -30.60 -11.27 23.33
CA LYS A 37 -30.89 -11.61 24.73
C LYS A 37 -30.96 -10.40 25.66
N ASN A 38 -30.19 -9.34 25.38
CA ASN A 38 -29.91 -8.26 26.32
C ASN A 38 -30.43 -6.88 25.88
N ALA A 39 -30.90 -6.74 24.63
CA ALA A 39 -31.40 -5.47 24.09
C ALA A 39 -32.89 -5.56 23.71
N ASN A 40 -33.68 -4.67 24.25
CA ASN A 40 -35.13 -4.57 23.95
C ASN A 40 -35.43 -3.50 22.88
N SER A 41 -34.40 -2.76 22.43
CA SER A 41 -34.52 -1.69 21.43
C SER A 41 -33.19 -1.47 20.73
N GLU A 42 -33.20 -0.84 19.56
CA GLU A 42 -32.01 -0.45 18.82
C GLU A 42 -31.10 0.46 19.65
N GLU A 43 -31.68 1.39 20.41
CA GLU A 43 -30.86 2.25 21.31
C GLU A 43 -30.09 1.43 22.35
N THR A 44 -30.74 0.42 22.93
CA THR A 44 -30.10 -0.47 23.92
C THR A 44 -29.01 -1.30 23.23
N LYS A 45 -29.24 -1.75 22.01
CA LYS A 45 -28.24 -2.48 21.20
C LYS A 45 -27.01 -1.63 20.93
N HIS A 46 -27.18 -0.35 20.58
CA HIS A 46 -26.08 0.59 20.43
C HIS A 46 -25.31 0.82 21.73
N LYS A 47 -25.99 0.93 22.86
CA LYS A 47 -25.35 1.05 24.19
C LYS A 47 -24.54 -0.21 24.53
N LEU A 48 -25.08 -1.39 24.24
CA LEU A 48 -24.34 -2.66 24.43
C LEU A 48 -23.09 -2.71 23.56
N LEU A 49 -23.20 -2.36 22.27
CA LEU A 49 -22.07 -2.31 21.36
C LEU A 49 -20.98 -1.37 21.88
N SER A 50 -21.35 -0.15 22.28
CA SER A 50 -20.39 0.82 22.83
C SER A 50 -19.71 0.28 24.11
N ASN A 51 -20.45 -0.37 24.99
CA ASN A 51 -19.87 -0.96 26.19
C ASN A 51 -18.89 -2.09 25.87
N LEU A 52 -19.19 -2.95 24.90
CA LEU A 52 -18.28 -4.03 24.47
C LEU A 52 -16.99 -3.45 23.90
N VAL A 53 -17.09 -2.44 23.04
CA VAL A 53 -15.96 -1.78 22.41
C VAL A 53 -15.09 -1.03 23.41
N ASP A 54 -15.70 -0.32 24.36
CA ASP A 54 -14.99 0.61 25.25
C ASP A 54 -14.53 -0.03 26.57
N LYS A 55 -15.27 -1.04 27.07
CA LYS A 55 -15.05 -1.59 28.40
C LYS A 55 -14.70 -3.07 28.44
N ASN A 56 -15.18 -3.85 27.47
CA ASN A 56 -14.96 -5.29 27.46
C ASN A 56 -13.76 -5.69 26.62
N LEU A 57 -13.56 -5.05 25.45
CA LEU A 57 -12.43 -5.30 24.55
C LEU A 57 -11.34 -4.26 24.77
N ILE A 58 -10.38 -4.59 25.61
CA ILE A 58 -9.30 -3.67 26.01
C ILE A 58 -8.02 -4.04 25.30
N VAL A 59 -7.39 -3.04 24.70
CA VAL A 59 -6.08 -3.13 24.05
C VAL A 59 -5.12 -2.20 24.78
N THR A 60 -3.99 -2.72 25.25
CA THR A 60 -3.00 -1.92 25.97
C THR A 60 -1.59 -2.25 25.49
N VAL A 61 -0.74 -1.22 25.50
CA VAL A 61 0.71 -1.40 25.32
C VAL A 61 1.32 -1.57 26.70
N PRO A 62 2.24 -2.54 26.89
CA PRO A 62 2.98 -2.67 28.13
C PRO A 62 3.66 -1.36 28.54
N ASP A 63 3.65 -1.05 29.82
CA ASP A 63 4.30 0.13 30.35
C ASP A 63 5.83 -0.10 30.50
N PRO A 64 6.69 0.57 29.72
CA PRO A 64 8.13 0.35 29.78
C PRO A 64 8.75 0.66 31.15
N LYS A 65 8.04 1.45 31.99
CA LYS A 65 8.52 1.76 33.36
C LYS A 65 8.29 0.60 34.33
N LYS A 66 7.26 -0.22 34.07
CA LYS A 66 6.92 -1.37 34.92
C LYS A 66 7.61 -2.64 34.46
N ASP A 67 7.74 -2.81 33.16
CA ASP A 67 8.43 -3.93 32.54
C ASP A 67 9.21 -3.45 31.29
N PRO A 68 10.50 -3.13 31.49
CA PRO A 68 11.34 -2.62 30.39
C PRO A 68 11.56 -3.61 29.24
N ASN A 69 11.33 -4.90 29.50
CA ASN A 69 11.51 -5.97 28.51
C ASN A 69 10.20 -6.43 27.87
N ALA A 70 9.07 -5.85 28.29
CA ALA A 70 7.79 -6.21 27.71
C ALA A 70 7.66 -5.68 26.28
N ILE A 71 7.38 -6.59 25.37
CA ILE A 71 7.19 -6.33 23.94
C ILE A 71 5.76 -6.69 23.53
N GLY A 72 5.32 -6.12 22.42
CA GLY A 72 4.02 -6.46 21.84
C GLY A 72 2.85 -5.61 22.35
N VAL A 73 1.66 -6.17 22.29
CA VAL A 73 0.40 -5.53 22.69
C VAL A 73 -0.44 -6.56 23.47
N ASN A 74 -1.01 -6.13 24.58
CA ASN A 74 -1.94 -6.94 25.33
C ASN A 74 -3.37 -6.67 24.85
N VAL A 75 -4.08 -7.72 24.48
CA VAL A 75 -5.49 -7.65 24.09
C VAL A 75 -6.28 -8.54 25.03
N SER A 76 -7.33 -8.01 25.64
CA SER A 76 -8.19 -8.75 26.56
C SER A 76 -9.65 -8.52 26.24
N PHE A 77 -10.48 -9.53 26.48
CA PHE A 77 -11.91 -9.45 26.32
C PHE A 77 -12.62 -10.09 27.52
N SER A 78 -13.63 -9.41 28.05
CA SER A 78 -14.47 -9.87 29.14
C SER A 78 -15.84 -10.27 28.63
N ALA A 79 -16.25 -11.53 28.87
CA ALA A 79 -17.55 -12.08 28.53
C ALA A 79 -18.23 -12.75 29.75
N GLU A 80 -19.44 -13.25 29.56
CA GLU A 80 -20.19 -13.95 30.62
C GLU A 80 -19.59 -15.31 30.94
N THR A 81 -19.05 -15.99 29.92
CA THR A 81 -18.42 -17.30 30.09
C THR A 81 -16.95 -17.26 29.64
N PRO A 82 -16.07 -18.08 30.26
CA PRO A 82 -14.67 -18.20 29.88
C PRO A 82 -14.48 -18.54 28.38
N LYS A 83 -15.30 -19.46 27.90
CA LYS A 83 -15.23 -19.91 26.50
C LYS A 83 -15.58 -18.79 25.53
N GLU A 84 -16.63 -18.03 25.80
CA GLU A 84 -16.98 -16.88 24.95
C GLU A 84 -15.88 -15.82 24.96
N ALA A 85 -15.26 -15.56 26.11
CA ALA A 85 -14.15 -14.62 26.21
C ALA A 85 -12.99 -15.02 25.29
N GLN A 86 -12.59 -16.29 25.33
CA GLN A 86 -11.52 -16.84 24.51
C GLN A 86 -11.89 -16.82 23.01
N ASP A 87 -13.08 -17.31 22.67
CA ASP A 87 -13.54 -17.42 21.27
C ASP A 87 -13.67 -16.05 20.61
N VAL A 88 -14.26 -15.07 21.31
CA VAL A 88 -14.43 -13.70 20.80
C VAL A 88 -13.09 -12.99 20.67
N LEU A 89 -12.19 -13.14 21.65
CA LEU A 89 -10.85 -12.56 21.59
C LEU A 89 -10.06 -13.10 20.40
N SER A 90 -10.06 -14.41 20.22
CA SER A 90 -9.38 -15.07 19.09
C SER A 90 -9.96 -14.62 17.74
N ALA A 91 -11.30 -14.54 17.64
CA ALA A 91 -11.98 -14.08 16.45
C ALA A 91 -11.67 -12.62 16.12
N TYR A 92 -11.60 -11.75 17.16
CA TYR A 92 -11.23 -10.34 16.97
C TYR A 92 -9.81 -10.19 16.42
N ILE A 93 -8.84 -10.89 17.01
CA ILE A 93 -7.45 -10.83 16.55
C ILE A 93 -7.32 -11.31 15.12
N GLN A 94 -8.00 -12.40 14.76
CA GLN A 94 -8.04 -12.90 13.38
C GLN A 94 -8.72 -11.91 12.41
N PHE A 95 -9.82 -11.30 12.82
CA PHE A 95 -10.53 -10.28 12.02
C PHE A 95 -9.62 -9.09 11.71
N VAL A 96 -8.93 -8.54 12.72
CA VAL A 96 -8.00 -7.43 12.54
C VAL A 96 -6.83 -7.83 11.63
N ASN A 97 -6.28 -9.05 11.83
CA ASN A 97 -5.21 -9.54 10.96
C ASN A 97 -5.65 -9.65 9.50
N GLN A 98 -6.81 -10.23 9.24
CA GLN A 98 -7.34 -10.32 7.89
C GLN A 98 -7.56 -8.94 7.26
N TRP A 99 -8.10 -7.99 8.02
CA TRP A 99 -8.30 -6.62 7.57
C TRP A 99 -6.97 -5.96 7.19
N VAL A 100 -5.96 -6.03 8.05
CA VAL A 100 -4.63 -5.44 7.81
C VAL A 100 -3.96 -6.06 6.59
N VAL A 101 -3.99 -7.39 6.47
CA VAL A 101 -3.42 -8.09 5.32
C VAL A 101 -4.10 -7.67 4.02
N ILE A 102 -5.43 -7.56 4.02
CA ILE A 102 -6.20 -7.09 2.83
C ILE A 102 -5.82 -5.65 2.48
N GLN A 103 -5.74 -4.74 3.46
CA GLN A 103 -5.36 -3.35 3.20
C GLN A 103 -3.92 -3.25 2.67
N ASN A 104 -2.96 -3.86 3.33
CA ASN A 104 -1.56 -3.85 2.88
C ASN A 104 -1.41 -4.45 1.47
N LYS A 105 -2.12 -5.54 1.16
CA LYS A 105 -2.15 -6.12 -0.18
C LYS A 105 -2.71 -5.13 -1.20
N LYS A 106 -3.81 -4.46 -0.88
CA LYS A 106 -4.44 -3.46 -1.74
C LYS A 106 -3.52 -2.27 -2.01
N ASP A 107 -2.88 -1.74 -0.97
CA ASP A 107 -1.97 -0.61 -1.07
C ASP A 107 -0.74 -0.98 -1.90
N PHE A 108 -0.16 -2.16 -1.66
CA PHE A 108 0.96 -2.67 -2.45
C PHE A 108 0.61 -2.85 -3.93
N LEU A 109 -0.58 -3.38 -4.26
CA LEU A 109 -1.05 -3.51 -5.64
C LEU A 109 -1.29 -2.14 -6.30
N ALA A 110 -1.78 -1.16 -5.53
CA ALA A 110 -1.93 0.21 -6.00
C ALA A 110 -0.57 0.84 -6.34
N ASP A 111 0.43 0.67 -5.48
CA ASP A 111 1.79 1.15 -5.71
C ASP A 111 2.41 0.52 -6.97
N ILE A 112 2.28 -0.80 -7.14
CA ILE A 112 2.70 -1.49 -8.37
C ILE A 112 2.03 -0.88 -9.60
N SER A 113 0.72 -0.63 -9.53
CA SER A 113 -0.05 -0.05 -10.64
C SER A 113 0.46 1.34 -11.01
N VAL A 114 0.75 2.20 -10.02
CA VAL A 114 1.31 3.56 -10.24
C VAL A 114 2.69 3.48 -10.91
N VAL A 115 3.58 2.63 -10.39
CA VAL A 115 4.93 2.47 -10.97
C VAL A 115 4.85 1.92 -12.40
N ARG A 116 4.02 0.91 -12.64
CA ARG A 116 3.81 0.34 -13.98
C ARG A 116 3.24 1.38 -14.96
N GLY A 117 2.27 2.18 -14.51
CA GLY A 117 1.73 3.29 -15.31
C GLY A 117 2.80 4.32 -15.70
N SER A 118 3.68 4.68 -14.77
CA SER A 118 4.82 5.56 -15.05
C SER A 118 5.80 4.97 -16.06
N LEU A 119 6.12 3.68 -15.96
CA LEU A 119 6.97 2.98 -16.91
C LEU A 119 6.36 2.92 -18.31
N GLU A 120 5.04 2.71 -18.41
CA GLU A 120 4.34 2.70 -19.71
C GLU A 120 4.34 4.08 -20.37
N ILE A 121 4.15 5.15 -19.59
CA ILE A 121 4.28 6.52 -20.10
C ILE A 121 5.69 6.78 -20.63
N GLN A 122 6.73 6.37 -19.89
CA GLN A 122 8.12 6.52 -20.33
C GLN A 122 8.40 5.72 -21.61
N LYS A 123 7.93 4.47 -21.68
CA LYS A 123 8.07 3.63 -22.87
C LYS A 123 7.40 4.24 -24.09
N ASN A 124 6.17 4.74 -23.94
CA ASN A 124 5.44 5.39 -25.01
C ASN A 124 6.11 6.67 -25.49
N LYS A 125 6.69 7.46 -24.57
CA LYS A 125 7.49 8.64 -24.92
C LYS A 125 8.70 8.25 -25.77
N ILE A 126 9.49 7.27 -25.37
CA ILE A 126 10.66 6.80 -26.12
C ILE A 126 10.24 6.32 -27.51
N LYS A 127 9.13 5.59 -27.60
CA LYS A 127 8.56 5.13 -28.88
C LYS A 127 8.22 6.31 -29.77
N GLN A 128 7.51 7.28 -29.25
CA GLN A 128 7.10 8.49 -29.99
C GLN A 128 8.33 9.31 -30.43
N ASP A 129 9.32 9.48 -29.55
CA ASP A 129 10.53 10.21 -29.88
C ASP A 129 11.31 9.52 -31.03
N ALA A 130 11.39 8.19 -31.02
CA ALA A 130 12.01 7.42 -32.08
C ALA A 130 11.23 7.49 -33.41
N GLU A 131 9.90 7.44 -33.37
CA GLU A 131 9.02 7.63 -34.54
C GLU A 131 9.17 9.03 -35.12
N ASN A 132 9.16 10.07 -34.28
CA ASN A 132 9.35 11.46 -34.70
C ASN A 132 10.73 11.68 -35.33
N ALA A 133 11.79 11.14 -34.71
CA ALA A 133 13.14 11.23 -35.26
C ALA A 133 13.23 10.59 -36.64
N ARG A 134 12.62 9.41 -36.84
CA ARG A 134 12.53 8.75 -38.15
C ARG A 134 11.76 9.60 -39.17
N GLN A 135 10.66 10.18 -38.77
CA GLN A 135 9.83 11.02 -39.63
C GLN A 135 10.62 12.26 -40.11
N ILE A 136 11.30 12.94 -39.18
CA ILE A 136 12.14 14.10 -39.52
C ILE A 136 13.26 13.68 -40.47
N GLN A 137 13.89 12.53 -40.25
CA GLN A 137 14.94 12.01 -41.12
C GLN A 137 14.39 11.72 -42.56
N LEU A 138 13.20 11.11 -42.65
CA LEU A 138 12.53 10.85 -43.92
C LEU A 138 12.18 12.14 -44.68
N GLU A 139 11.72 13.15 -43.97
CA GLU A 139 11.39 14.46 -44.57
C GLU A 139 12.67 15.13 -45.11
N ASN A 140 13.74 15.14 -44.33
CA ASN A 140 15.03 15.69 -44.74
C ASN A 140 15.59 14.97 -46.00
N LEU A 141 15.58 13.62 -45.97
CA LEU A 141 16.05 12.82 -47.11
C LEU A 141 15.15 13.01 -48.35
N THR A 142 13.84 13.13 -48.18
CA THR A 142 12.89 13.36 -49.29
C THR A 142 13.08 14.75 -49.88
N THR A 143 13.30 15.77 -49.06
CA THR A 143 13.59 17.14 -49.52
C THR A 143 14.91 17.16 -50.28
N ALA A 144 15.96 16.55 -49.76
CA ALA A 144 17.26 16.44 -50.44
C ALA A 144 17.13 15.70 -51.77
N LEU A 145 16.36 14.62 -51.83
CA LEU A 145 16.07 13.85 -53.05
C LEU A 145 15.38 14.73 -54.10
N ASN A 146 14.40 15.54 -53.74
CA ASN A 146 13.70 16.45 -54.63
C ASN A 146 14.64 17.52 -55.18
N ILE A 147 15.54 18.08 -54.36
CA ILE A 147 16.57 19.02 -54.78
C ILE A 147 17.53 18.37 -55.78
N ALA A 148 18.05 17.14 -55.45
CA ALA A 148 18.93 16.42 -56.33
C ALA A 148 18.32 16.13 -57.72
N LYS A 149 17.02 15.72 -57.72
CA LYS A 149 16.25 15.52 -58.97
C LYS A 149 16.11 16.82 -59.78
N SER A 150 15.75 17.90 -59.16
CA SER A 150 15.56 19.20 -59.80
C SER A 150 16.87 19.78 -60.33
N ALA A 151 17.97 19.52 -59.65
CA ALA A 151 19.33 19.94 -60.06
C ALA A 151 20.01 19.01 -61.05
N GLY A 152 19.38 17.85 -61.39
CA GLY A 152 19.95 16.86 -62.30
C GLY A 152 21.14 16.09 -61.75
N ILE A 153 21.31 16.06 -60.42
CA ILE A 153 22.42 15.36 -59.73
C ILE A 153 22.03 13.90 -59.58
N LYS A 154 22.42 13.05 -60.50
CA LYS A 154 22.07 11.60 -60.50
C LYS A 154 22.89 10.79 -59.51
N ASP A 155 24.19 11.03 -59.49
CA ASP A 155 25.15 10.30 -58.68
C ASP A 155 26.02 11.27 -57.87
N TYR A 156 26.61 10.78 -56.80
CA TYR A 156 27.64 11.54 -56.07
C TYR A 156 28.74 11.98 -57.01
N SER A 157 28.76 13.25 -57.29
CA SER A 157 29.78 13.82 -58.16
C SER A 157 31.05 14.02 -57.34
N LYS A 158 32.12 13.22 -57.68
CA LYS A 158 33.49 13.45 -57.26
C LYS A 158 34.07 14.80 -57.69
N SER A 159 33.25 15.64 -58.26
CA SER A 159 33.62 16.89 -58.91
C SER A 159 33.91 18.07 -58.01
N LEU A 160 33.86 17.89 -56.69
CA LEU A 160 34.50 18.82 -55.75
C LEU A 160 35.90 18.31 -55.39
N SER A 161 36.82 18.52 -56.29
CA SER A 161 38.25 18.38 -56.12
C SER A 161 38.75 19.35 -55.04
N GLY A 162 38.65 18.99 -53.82
CA GLY A 162 39.11 19.77 -52.66
C GLY A 162 38.73 19.07 -51.39
N ASN A 163 39.62 18.15 -50.93
CA ASN A 163 39.70 17.64 -49.57
C ASN A 163 38.40 17.31 -48.80
N ILE A 164 37.44 16.67 -49.45
CA ILE A 164 36.36 16.02 -48.70
C ILE A 164 36.70 14.52 -48.63
N SER A 165 37.36 14.10 -47.57
CA SER A 165 37.51 12.71 -47.24
C SER A 165 36.18 12.16 -46.85
N LEU A 166 35.53 11.43 -47.77
CA LEU A 166 34.32 10.66 -47.43
C LEU A 166 34.75 9.48 -46.59
N LEU A 167 34.60 9.62 -45.32
CA LEU A 167 34.67 8.49 -44.42
C LEU A 167 33.46 7.58 -44.64
N GLU A 168 33.74 6.32 -44.83
CA GLU A 168 32.84 5.18 -44.92
C GLU A 168 31.65 5.33 -43.98
N VAL A 169 30.42 5.49 -44.51
CA VAL A 169 29.21 5.38 -43.75
C VAL A 169 28.98 3.92 -43.50
N SER A 170 29.45 3.42 -42.38
CA SER A 170 29.14 2.08 -41.90
C SER A 170 27.65 2.03 -41.57
N LEU A 171 26.90 1.16 -42.27
CA LEU A 171 25.48 0.85 -41.94
C LEU A 171 25.44 0.17 -40.56
N GLY A 172 25.22 0.92 -39.50
CA GLY A 172 25.05 0.35 -38.15
C GLY A 172 25.48 1.24 -36.99
N ASP A 173 26.25 2.29 -37.25
CA ASP A 173 26.61 3.25 -36.22
C ASP A 173 26.15 4.64 -36.65
N THR A 174 25.29 5.27 -35.93
CA THR A 174 24.71 6.61 -36.16
C THR A 174 25.74 7.72 -35.88
N ARG A 175 27.04 7.45 -36.07
CA ARG A 175 28.07 8.46 -35.96
C ARG A 175 28.35 9.05 -37.35
N VAL A 176 27.67 10.16 -37.64
CA VAL A 176 28.09 11.05 -38.71
C VAL A 176 29.46 11.60 -38.37
N PRO A 177 30.46 11.54 -39.32
CA PRO A 177 31.78 12.06 -39.04
C PRO A 177 31.75 13.53 -38.66
N SER A 178 32.35 13.85 -37.54
CA SER A 178 32.30 15.19 -36.90
C SER A 178 33.15 16.27 -37.60
N THR A 179 33.59 16.07 -38.85
CA THR A 179 34.48 16.99 -39.56
C THR A 179 33.79 17.92 -40.52
N ASP A 180 32.52 17.70 -40.87
CA ASP A 180 31.75 18.67 -41.67
C ASP A 180 30.38 18.87 -41.06
N SER A 181 30.26 19.83 -40.16
CA SER A 181 29.03 20.24 -39.52
C SER A 181 27.90 20.65 -40.50
N LYS A 182 28.25 20.92 -41.75
CA LYS A 182 27.31 21.32 -42.80
C LYS A 182 26.62 20.15 -43.50
N LEU A 183 27.18 18.96 -43.52
CA LEU A 183 26.49 17.75 -43.99
C LEU A 183 25.56 17.14 -42.92
N SER A 184 25.88 17.34 -41.66
CA SER A 184 25.10 16.80 -40.57
C SER A 184 23.79 17.57 -40.31
N ASP A 185 23.69 18.85 -40.67
CA ASP A 185 22.48 19.66 -40.52
C ASP A 185 21.48 19.52 -41.67
N GLY A 186 21.75 18.64 -42.65
CA GLY A 186 20.86 18.32 -43.77
C GLY A 186 20.95 19.27 -44.96
N THR A 187 21.67 20.38 -44.87
CA THR A 187 21.70 21.45 -45.87
C THR A 187 22.28 21.01 -47.22
N TYR A 188 23.22 20.08 -47.22
CA TYR A 188 23.94 19.61 -48.41
C TYR A 188 23.69 18.14 -48.79
N LEU A 189 22.72 17.47 -48.19
CA LEU A 189 22.39 16.05 -48.46
C LEU A 189 22.08 15.79 -49.94
N PHE A 190 21.54 16.79 -50.67
CA PHE A 190 21.23 16.67 -52.12
C PHE A 190 22.49 16.34 -52.98
N MET A 191 23.72 16.67 -52.51
CA MET A 191 24.97 16.36 -53.19
C MET A 191 25.28 14.86 -53.25
N LEU A 192 24.62 14.04 -52.42
CA LEU A 192 24.73 12.58 -52.46
C LEU A 192 24.14 11.98 -53.74
N GLY A 193 23.32 12.71 -54.44
CA GLY A 193 22.71 12.31 -55.71
C GLY A 193 21.40 11.51 -55.54
N GLU A 194 20.62 11.51 -56.62
CA GLU A 194 19.28 10.94 -56.66
C GLU A 194 19.25 9.46 -56.29
N GLN A 195 20.18 8.67 -56.89
CA GLN A 195 20.19 7.18 -56.68
C GLN A 195 20.42 6.81 -55.23
N TYR A 196 21.42 7.43 -54.60
CA TYR A 196 21.73 7.17 -53.19
C TYR A 196 20.62 7.61 -52.26
N LEU A 197 20.08 8.81 -52.46
CA LEU A 197 19.00 9.33 -51.62
C LEU A 197 17.72 8.50 -51.76
N GLN A 198 17.39 8.06 -52.98
CA GLN A 198 16.22 7.20 -53.22
C GLN A 198 16.36 5.86 -52.51
N ALA A 199 17.56 5.25 -52.53
CA ALA A 199 17.86 4.01 -51.80
C ALA A 199 17.72 4.22 -50.29
N GLN A 200 18.24 5.33 -49.73
CA GLN A 200 18.09 5.63 -48.32
C GLN A 200 16.63 5.85 -47.89
N VAL A 201 15.86 6.62 -48.64
CA VAL A 201 14.41 6.85 -48.38
C VAL A 201 13.67 5.54 -48.39
N ASN A 202 13.91 4.64 -49.37
CA ASN A 202 13.26 3.35 -49.46
C ASN A 202 13.67 2.45 -48.30
N THR A 203 14.93 2.42 -47.93
CA THR A 203 15.43 1.64 -46.80
C THR A 203 14.77 2.12 -45.50
N LEU A 204 14.78 3.42 -45.23
CA LEU A 204 14.23 4.00 -44.02
C LEU A 204 12.70 3.82 -43.92
N LYS A 205 11.99 3.87 -45.04
CA LYS A 205 10.55 3.60 -45.10
C LYS A 205 10.20 2.16 -44.73
N ASN A 206 11.03 1.21 -45.16
CA ASN A 206 10.75 -0.23 -45.03
C ASN A 206 11.44 -0.88 -43.83
N ALA A 207 12.41 -0.21 -43.19
CA ALA A 207 13.11 -0.74 -42.02
C ALA A 207 12.21 -0.76 -40.79
N SER A 208 12.32 -1.81 -40.00
CA SER A 208 11.72 -1.86 -38.66
C SER A 208 12.36 -0.79 -37.77
N LEU A 209 11.52 -0.14 -36.96
CA LEU A 209 12.02 0.84 -36.01
C LEU A 209 12.79 0.14 -34.88
N VAL A 210 14.03 0.52 -34.70
CA VAL A 210 14.87 0.04 -33.60
C VAL A 210 14.83 1.05 -32.47
N TYR A 211 14.43 0.57 -31.30
CA TYR A 211 14.36 1.42 -30.11
C TYR A 211 15.68 1.41 -29.36
N PRO A 212 15.99 2.48 -28.61
CA PRO A 212 17.18 2.52 -27.76
C PRO A 212 17.07 1.52 -26.60
N LEU A 213 18.23 1.13 -26.02
CA LEU A 213 18.32 0.09 -25.00
C LEU A 213 17.41 0.33 -23.78
N ASN A 214 17.23 1.58 -23.40
CA ASN A 214 16.36 1.96 -22.28
C ASN A 214 14.89 1.56 -22.51
N TYR A 215 14.40 1.53 -23.74
CA TYR A 215 13.06 1.02 -24.08
C TYR A 215 12.87 -0.43 -23.61
N TYR A 216 13.82 -1.30 -23.96
CA TYR A 216 13.76 -2.71 -23.61
C TYR A 216 13.96 -2.95 -22.10
N ASN A 217 14.75 -2.11 -21.45
CA ASN A 217 14.92 -2.16 -20.01
C ASN A 217 13.62 -1.79 -19.27
N ILE A 218 12.92 -0.75 -19.72
CA ILE A 218 11.62 -0.35 -19.18
C ILE A 218 10.58 -1.45 -19.41
N GLU A 219 10.53 -2.02 -20.59
CA GLU A 219 9.62 -3.12 -20.92
C GLU A 219 9.87 -4.34 -20.02
N LYS A 220 11.13 -4.70 -19.79
CA LYS A 220 11.49 -5.77 -18.86
C LYS A 220 11.03 -5.48 -17.44
N GLN A 221 11.22 -4.25 -16.95
CA GLN A 221 10.76 -3.85 -15.61
C GLN A 221 9.23 -3.91 -15.49
N ALA A 222 8.48 -3.41 -16.48
CA ALA A 222 7.03 -3.49 -16.51
C ALA A 222 6.52 -4.93 -16.49
N ASN A 223 7.16 -5.83 -17.24
CA ASN A 223 6.84 -7.25 -17.25
C ASN A 223 7.13 -7.93 -15.90
N LEU A 224 8.22 -7.58 -15.22
CA LEU A 224 8.52 -8.10 -13.88
C LEU A 224 7.50 -7.63 -12.84
N LEU A 225 7.06 -6.36 -12.89
CA LEU A 225 6.00 -5.85 -12.01
C LEU A 225 4.67 -6.56 -12.27
N SER A 226 4.31 -6.81 -13.53
CA SER A 226 3.11 -7.56 -13.86
C SER A 226 3.15 -9.02 -13.37
N ALA A 227 4.32 -9.65 -13.42
CA ALA A 227 4.50 -10.99 -12.86
C ALA A 227 4.40 -10.99 -11.33
N LEU A 228 4.95 -9.96 -10.67
CA LEU A 228 4.85 -9.78 -9.22
C LEU A 228 3.40 -9.54 -8.78
N GLU A 229 2.65 -8.68 -9.49
CA GLU A 229 1.24 -8.42 -9.26
C GLU A 229 0.43 -9.73 -9.25
N LYS A 230 0.58 -10.55 -10.30
CA LYS A 230 -0.09 -11.86 -10.39
C LYS A 230 0.31 -12.84 -9.28
N LYS A 231 1.57 -12.77 -8.84
CA LYS A 231 2.05 -13.60 -7.74
C LYS A 231 1.39 -13.20 -6.43
N VAL A 232 1.38 -11.90 -6.11
CA VAL A 232 0.75 -11.36 -4.89
C VAL A 232 -0.76 -11.60 -4.87
N GLU A 233 -1.44 -11.53 -6.02
CA GLU A 233 -2.87 -11.86 -6.11
C GLU A 233 -3.17 -13.31 -5.72
N LYS A 234 -2.29 -14.24 -6.09
CA LYS A 234 -2.46 -15.68 -5.86
C LYS A 234 -1.98 -16.14 -4.49
N GLU A 235 -1.03 -15.45 -3.89
CA GLU A 235 -0.49 -15.83 -2.58
C GLU A 235 -1.53 -15.62 -1.48
N GLY A 236 -1.64 -16.61 -0.59
CA GLY A 236 -2.52 -16.57 0.57
C GLY A 236 -2.12 -15.50 1.58
N ALA A 237 -2.99 -15.27 2.54
CA ALA A 237 -2.77 -14.29 3.57
C ALA A 237 -1.54 -14.64 4.43
N VAL A 238 -0.59 -13.71 4.52
CA VAL A 238 0.51 -13.76 5.47
C VAL A 238 0.02 -13.19 6.80
N SER A 239 0.39 -13.80 7.94
CA SER A 239 0.04 -13.24 9.23
C SER A 239 0.86 -11.99 9.54
N GLY A 240 0.20 -10.91 9.95
CA GLY A 240 0.83 -9.67 10.41
C GLY A 240 1.30 -9.72 11.87
N TYR A 241 1.08 -10.83 12.58
CA TYR A 241 1.43 -11.01 13.98
C TYR A 241 1.81 -12.46 14.29
N TYR A 242 2.42 -12.65 15.43
CA TYR A 242 2.53 -13.96 16.10
C TYR A 242 2.16 -13.80 17.59
N TYR A 243 1.62 -14.83 18.16
CA TYR A 243 1.29 -14.83 19.58
C TYR A 243 2.56 -14.94 20.44
N LEU A 244 2.71 -14.04 21.39
CA LEU A 244 3.66 -14.20 22.52
C LEU A 244 3.04 -15.10 23.59
N SER A 245 1.73 -14.99 23.79
CA SER A 245 0.88 -15.89 24.57
C SER A 245 -0.45 -16.00 23.84
N GLU A 246 -0.90 -17.22 23.61
CA GLU A 246 -2.21 -17.48 23.00
C GLU A 246 -3.34 -17.03 23.95
N PRO A 247 -4.55 -16.74 23.43
CA PRO A 247 -5.71 -16.44 24.25
C PRO A 247 -5.99 -17.57 25.26
N ASP A 248 -5.71 -17.29 26.52
CA ASP A 248 -5.89 -18.28 27.61
C ASP A 248 -7.37 -18.46 27.95
N TYR A 249 -7.72 -19.68 28.37
CA TYR A 249 -9.02 -19.95 28.98
C TYR A 249 -9.02 -19.35 30.38
N PRO A 250 -9.84 -18.30 30.67
CA PRO A 250 -9.79 -17.65 31.99
C PRO A 250 -10.30 -18.57 33.09
N VAL A 251 -9.40 -18.90 34.03
CA VAL A 251 -9.69 -19.77 35.16
C VAL A 251 -10.30 -18.99 36.34
N ILE A 252 -9.97 -17.69 36.43
CA ILE A 252 -10.38 -16.83 37.55
C ILE A 252 -11.39 -15.79 37.04
N LYS A 253 -12.44 -15.56 37.82
CA LYS A 253 -13.49 -14.60 37.54
C LYS A 253 -13.03 -13.19 37.92
N ASP A 254 -12.97 -12.26 36.97
CA ASP A 254 -12.53 -10.88 37.23
C ASP A 254 -13.57 -10.06 38.02
N LYS A 255 -14.85 -10.33 37.82
CA LYS A 255 -15.96 -9.61 38.46
C LYS A 255 -17.10 -10.56 38.84
N PRO A 256 -17.84 -10.29 39.91
CA PRO A 256 -17.59 -9.25 40.90
C PRO A 256 -16.45 -9.60 41.85
N GLN A 257 -15.65 -8.60 42.24
CA GLN A 257 -14.57 -8.77 43.26
C GLN A 257 -15.20 -8.99 44.63
N LYS A 258 -15.34 -10.27 45.06
CA LYS A 258 -15.99 -10.64 46.31
C LYS A 258 -15.41 -9.92 47.52
N GLY A 259 -14.07 -9.74 47.56
CA GLY A 259 -13.40 -9.03 48.64
C GLY A 259 -13.82 -7.56 48.74
N LEU A 260 -13.96 -6.85 47.59
CA LEU A 260 -14.41 -5.44 47.55
C LEU A 260 -15.85 -5.32 48.06
N ILE A 261 -16.73 -6.24 47.67
CA ILE A 261 -18.14 -6.24 48.12
C ILE A 261 -18.22 -6.40 49.62
N ILE A 262 -17.41 -7.29 50.21
CA ILE A 262 -17.37 -7.53 51.68
C ILE A 262 -16.90 -6.23 52.40
N VAL A 263 -15.82 -5.60 51.87
CA VAL A 263 -15.29 -4.36 52.47
C VAL A 263 -16.32 -3.23 52.42
N ILE A 264 -16.96 -3.02 51.24
CA ILE A 264 -18.01 -2.00 51.10
C ILE A 264 -19.20 -2.31 52.03
N GLY A 265 -19.66 -3.56 52.07
CA GLY A 265 -20.72 -4.00 52.97
C GLY A 265 -20.41 -3.74 54.45
N PHE A 266 -19.16 -3.99 54.88
CA PHE A 266 -18.68 -3.70 56.21
C PHE A 266 -18.69 -2.20 56.55
N ILE A 267 -18.22 -1.35 55.63
CA ILE A 267 -18.20 0.10 55.79
C ILE A 267 -19.64 0.65 55.90
N ILE A 268 -20.56 0.22 55.02
CA ILE A 268 -21.95 0.60 55.05
C ILE A 268 -22.61 0.14 56.39
N GLY A 269 -22.32 -1.09 56.80
CA GLY A 269 -22.81 -1.64 58.08
C GLY A 269 -22.37 -0.81 59.29
N LEU A 270 -21.09 -0.39 59.34
CA LEU A 270 -20.60 0.51 60.39
C LEU A 270 -21.24 1.89 60.36
N MET A 271 -21.47 2.46 59.19
CA MET A 271 -22.16 3.77 59.07
C MET A 271 -23.60 3.69 59.58
N ILE A 272 -24.35 2.66 59.18
CA ILE A 272 -25.75 2.45 59.66
C ILE A 272 -25.77 2.23 61.15
N SER A 273 -24.87 1.38 61.71
CA SER A 273 -24.77 1.11 63.15
C SER A 273 -24.50 2.40 63.94
N SER A 274 -23.54 3.21 63.50
CA SER A 274 -23.19 4.49 64.15
C SER A 274 -24.40 5.44 64.13
N PHE A 275 -25.14 5.51 63.02
CA PHE A 275 -26.30 6.33 62.89
C PHE A 275 -27.44 5.91 63.85
N ILE A 276 -27.68 4.62 63.99
CA ILE A 276 -28.66 4.07 64.93
C ILE A 276 -28.28 4.40 66.39
N ILE A 277 -27.01 4.29 66.74
CA ILE A 277 -26.53 4.65 68.10
C ILE A 277 -26.74 6.15 68.36
N LEU A 278 -26.42 7.03 67.41
CA LEU A 278 -26.65 8.47 67.54
C LEU A 278 -28.12 8.80 67.70
N LEU A 279 -29.01 8.17 66.90
CA LEU A 279 -30.45 8.37 67.02
C LEU A 279 -30.99 7.90 68.38
N SER A 280 -30.55 6.75 68.82
CA SER A 280 -30.98 6.22 70.13
C SER A 280 -30.52 7.11 71.29
N SER A 281 -29.31 7.66 71.22
CA SER A 281 -28.77 8.62 72.18
C SER A 281 -29.56 9.93 72.20
N LEU A 282 -29.96 10.45 71.05
CA LEU A 282 -30.81 11.64 70.93
C LEU A 282 -32.21 11.45 71.55
N ILE A 283 -32.85 10.27 71.27
CA ILE A 283 -34.17 9.94 71.79
C ILE A 283 -34.12 9.79 73.33
N GLN A 284 -33.03 9.19 73.86
CA GLN A 284 -32.85 9.08 75.30
C GLN A 284 -32.61 10.44 76.00
N SER A 285 -31.91 11.33 75.33
CA SER A 285 -31.65 12.70 75.79
C SER A 285 -32.93 13.53 75.88
N THR A 286 -33.83 13.39 74.91
CA THR A 286 -35.13 14.09 74.89
C THR A 286 -36.14 13.55 75.89
N LYS A 287 -35.99 12.32 76.37
CA LYS A 287 -36.84 11.68 77.34
C LYS A 287 -36.47 12.02 78.80
N LYS A 288 -35.32 12.62 79.01
CA LYS A 288 -34.82 13.06 80.34
C LYS A 288 -34.99 14.55 80.63
N ARG A 289 -35.63 15.30 79.74
CA ARG A 289 -36.12 16.66 79.96
C ARG A 289 -37.66 16.59 80.11
#